data_48ceaa8a814c8b3a58ce55c76b69c00c
#
_entry.id   48ceaa8a814c8b3a58ce55c76b69c00c
#
_cell.length_a   1.000
_cell.length_b   1.000
_cell.length_c   1.000
_cell.angle_alpha   90.00
_cell.angle_beta   90.00
_cell.angle_gamma   90.00
#
_symmetry.space_group_name_H-M   'P 1'
#
loop_
_entity.id
_entity.type
_entity.pdbx_description
1 polymer ?
#
loop_
_entity_poly.entity_id
_entity_poly.type
_entity_poly.pdbx_seq_one_letter_code
_entity_poly.pdbx_strand_id
1 'polypeptide(L)'
;MSSYSELHRPQFHFSAKKNWINDPNGLVYHDGIWHLFFQHNIEAPTWGPMWWGHAVSNDLLHWRQLDHALHPDEMGSMFSGSAVIDHHNAAGFGKDAMLLFYTAAGSHATPVRPFVQCLAFSVDGGQTFTKYEHNPIVDWMQADNRDPKVVWDAASQKWVMALYLEDERFCLLSSSDLKEWSH
;
A
#
# COMPACT_ATOMS: atom_id res chain seq x y z
N MET A 1 -20.79 -13.37 12.04
CA MET A 1 -19.41 -13.10 12.55
C MET A 1 -18.60 -14.33 12.22
N SER A 2 -17.56 -14.25 11.40
CA SER A 2 -16.61 -15.34 11.29
C SER A 2 -15.83 -15.35 12.60
N SER A 3 -15.87 -16.46 13.31
CA SER A 3 -15.32 -16.54 14.68
C SER A 3 -13.82 -16.79 14.73
N TYR A 4 -13.11 -16.79 13.58
CA TYR A 4 -11.72 -17.25 13.48
C TYR A 4 -11.50 -18.64 14.13
N SER A 5 -12.53 -19.48 14.10
CA SER A 5 -12.58 -20.79 14.76
C SER A 5 -12.52 -21.97 13.79
N GLU A 6 -12.24 -21.71 12.53
CA GLU A 6 -12.11 -22.75 11.51
C GLU A 6 -10.92 -23.68 11.84
N LEU A 7 -11.07 -24.96 11.59
CA LEU A 7 -10.13 -26.01 11.98
C LEU A 7 -8.68 -25.76 11.55
N HIS A 8 -8.45 -25.13 10.42
CA HIS A 8 -7.14 -24.86 9.85
C HIS A 8 -6.75 -23.38 9.90
N ARG A 9 -7.46 -22.55 10.67
CA ARG A 9 -7.14 -21.13 10.84
C ARG A 9 -5.80 -20.98 11.57
N PRO A 10 -4.83 -20.20 11.02
CA PRO A 10 -3.60 -19.88 11.75
C PRO A 10 -3.90 -19.21 13.10
N GLN A 11 -3.14 -19.58 14.13
CA GLN A 11 -3.35 -19.06 15.49
C GLN A 11 -2.36 -17.93 15.85
N PHE A 12 -1.27 -17.79 15.09
CA PHE A 12 -0.19 -16.83 15.40
C PHE A 12 0.01 -15.75 14.34
N HIS A 13 -0.49 -15.96 13.13
CA HIS A 13 -0.32 -15.03 12.04
C HIS A 13 -1.65 -14.35 11.70
N PHE A 14 -1.56 -13.10 11.25
CA PHE A 14 -2.72 -12.48 10.64
C PHE A 14 -3.25 -13.33 9.48
N SER A 15 -4.54 -13.48 9.41
CA SER A 15 -5.25 -14.03 8.26
C SER A 15 -6.56 -13.29 8.07
N ALA A 16 -6.92 -12.97 6.83
CA ALA A 16 -8.19 -12.29 6.57
C ALA A 16 -9.40 -13.15 7.01
N LYS A 17 -10.50 -12.49 7.33
CA LYS A 17 -11.75 -13.17 7.73
C LYS A 17 -12.22 -14.18 6.70
N LYS A 18 -12.01 -13.91 5.41
CA LYS A 18 -12.37 -14.79 4.29
C LYS A 18 -11.63 -14.38 3.01
N ASN A 19 -11.67 -15.23 2.01
CA ASN A 19 -11.23 -15.01 0.66
C ASN A 19 -9.69 -14.93 0.51
N TRP A 20 -9.22 -14.58 -0.69
CA TRP A 20 -7.81 -14.62 -1.06
C TRP A 20 -7.03 -13.48 -0.41
N ILE A 21 -5.86 -13.81 0.12
CA ILE A 21 -4.81 -12.85 0.48
C ILE A 21 -3.47 -13.30 -0.08
N ASN A 22 -2.58 -12.36 -0.39
CA ASN A 22 -1.18 -12.64 -0.74
C ASN A 22 -0.24 -11.68 0.00
N ASP A 23 0.35 -10.69 -0.67
CA ASP A 23 1.42 -9.89 -0.12
C ASP A 23 0.98 -9.04 1.09
N PRO A 24 1.75 -9.03 2.18
CA PRO A 24 1.64 -7.99 3.18
C PRO A 24 2.17 -6.67 2.62
N ASN A 25 1.44 -5.59 2.84
CA ASN A 25 1.77 -4.25 2.37
C ASN A 25 1.90 -3.30 3.55
N GLY A 26 2.76 -2.30 3.43
CA GLY A 26 2.74 -1.10 4.24
C GLY A 26 2.69 -1.30 5.75
N LEU A 27 3.39 -2.31 6.34
CA LEU A 27 3.46 -2.43 7.79
C LEU A 27 4.08 -1.16 8.37
N VAL A 28 3.32 -0.44 9.18
CA VAL A 28 3.74 0.84 9.76
C VAL A 28 3.22 1.00 11.20
N TYR A 29 4.02 1.63 12.05
CA TYR A 29 3.65 1.93 13.43
C TYR A 29 3.31 3.42 13.56
N HIS A 30 2.16 3.71 14.15
CA HIS A 30 1.70 5.07 14.40
C HIS A 30 0.84 5.13 15.66
N ASP A 31 1.14 6.07 16.56
CA ASP A 31 0.39 6.35 17.79
C ASP A 31 0.03 5.11 18.64
N GLY A 32 1.02 4.21 18.82
CA GLY A 32 0.82 3.01 19.65
C GLY A 32 0.18 1.84 18.91
N ILE A 33 -0.12 1.98 17.63
CA ILE A 33 -0.82 0.98 16.83
C ILE A 33 0.03 0.58 15.63
N TRP A 34 0.13 -0.72 15.39
CA TRP A 34 0.63 -1.28 14.14
C TRP A 34 -0.49 -1.36 13.11
N HIS A 35 -0.26 -0.85 11.92
CA HIS A 35 -1.12 -0.98 10.77
C HIS A 35 -0.48 -1.95 9.79
N LEU A 36 -1.21 -2.96 9.38
CA LEU A 36 -0.87 -3.91 8.33
C LEU A 36 -1.87 -3.78 7.21
N PHE A 37 -1.38 -3.51 6.01
CA PHE A 37 -2.18 -3.61 4.81
C PHE A 37 -1.82 -4.92 4.09
N PHE A 38 -2.69 -5.38 3.18
CA PHE A 38 -2.46 -6.64 2.48
C PHE A 38 -3.28 -6.72 1.20
N GLN A 39 -2.74 -7.43 0.22
CA GLN A 39 -3.47 -7.75 -1.00
C GLN A 39 -4.68 -8.63 -0.66
N HIS A 40 -5.86 -8.23 -1.11
CA HIS A 40 -7.10 -8.92 -0.79
C HIS A 40 -8.06 -8.95 -1.99
N ASN A 41 -8.41 -10.15 -2.46
CA ASN A 41 -9.59 -10.29 -3.31
C ASN A 41 -10.80 -10.50 -2.42
N ILE A 42 -11.70 -9.53 -2.36
CA ILE A 42 -12.88 -9.56 -1.48
C ILE A 42 -14.01 -10.48 -2.00
N GLU A 43 -13.93 -10.87 -3.27
CA GLU A 43 -15.02 -11.55 -3.95
C GLU A 43 -14.86 -13.07 -3.93
N ALA A 44 -13.60 -13.57 -3.99
CA ALA A 44 -13.34 -15.00 -4.17
C ALA A 44 -12.10 -15.49 -3.41
N PRO A 45 -12.02 -16.81 -3.09
CA PRO A 45 -10.83 -17.42 -2.49
C PRO A 45 -9.73 -17.73 -3.53
N THR A 46 -9.70 -16.98 -4.62
CA THR A 46 -8.74 -17.07 -5.71
C THR A 46 -8.16 -15.70 -6.01
N TRP A 47 -6.99 -15.67 -6.65
CA TRP A 47 -6.42 -14.43 -7.14
C TRP A 47 -7.37 -13.73 -8.13
N GLY A 48 -7.48 -12.41 -8.06
CA GLY A 48 -8.41 -11.62 -8.88
C GLY A 48 -8.24 -10.12 -8.65
N PRO A 49 -9.27 -9.30 -8.82
CA PRO A 49 -9.19 -7.86 -8.55
C PRO A 49 -8.70 -7.60 -7.13
N MET A 50 -7.56 -6.94 -7.00
CA MET A 50 -6.91 -6.71 -5.71
C MET A 50 -7.32 -5.38 -5.09
N TRP A 51 -7.69 -5.46 -3.82
CA TRP A 51 -7.89 -4.35 -2.90
C TRP A 51 -6.75 -4.33 -1.89
N TRP A 52 -6.55 -3.22 -1.20
CA TRP A 52 -5.78 -3.26 0.04
C TRP A 52 -6.70 -3.49 1.22
N GLY A 53 -6.61 -4.67 1.81
CA GLY A 53 -7.18 -4.93 3.13
C GLY A 53 -6.39 -4.17 4.19
N HIS A 54 -6.98 -3.97 5.36
CA HIS A 54 -6.38 -3.27 6.47
C HIS A 54 -6.63 -4.01 7.79
N ALA A 55 -5.61 -4.14 8.61
CA ALA A 55 -5.71 -4.68 9.96
C ALA A 55 -4.83 -3.89 10.91
N VAL A 56 -5.20 -3.88 12.19
CA VAL A 56 -4.46 -3.17 13.23
C VAL A 56 -4.16 -4.09 14.40
N SER A 57 -3.03 -3.81 15.09
CA SER A 57 -2.59 -4.54 16.27
C SER A 57 -1.82 -3.62 17.23
N ASN A 58 -1.90 -3.90 18.54
CA ASN A 58 -1.05 -3.24 19.54
C ASN A 58 0.25 -4.02 19.80
N ASP A 59 0.33 -5.29 19.42
CA ASP A 59 1.38 -6.21 19.84
C ASP A 59 1.95 -7.11 18.71
N LEU A 60 1.49 -6.94 17.45
CA LEU A 60 1.82 -7.74 16.27
C LEU A 60 1.35 -9.21 16.32
N LEU A 61 0.67 -9.62 17.38
CA LEU A 61 0.15 -10.97 17.56
C LEU A 61 -1.38 -11.00 17.42
N HIS A 62 -2.05 -10.06 18.07
CA HIS A 62 -3.51 -9.96 18.06
C HIS A 62 -3.97 -8.89 17.07
N TRP A 63 -4.59 -9.31 16.01
CA TRP A 63 -4.99 -8.44 14.91
C TRP A 63 -6.51 -8.24 14.84
N ARG A 64 -6.91 -7.04 14.54
CA ARG A 64 -8.30 -6.69 14.23
C ARG A 64 -8.39 -6.17 12.80
N GLN A 65 -9.04 -6.92 11.92
CA GLN A 65 -9.28 -6.49 10.54
C GLN A 65 -10.31 -5.35 10.52
N LEU A 66 -9.99 -4.31 9.80
CA LEU A 66 -10.81 -3.12 9.55
C LEU A 66 -11.47 -3.18 8.16
N ASP A 67 -12.10 -2.08 7.76
CA ASP A 67 -12.54 -1.86 6.40
C ASP A 67 -11.33 -1.70 5.47
N HIS A 68 -11.54 -1.88 4.17
CA HIS A 68 -10.46 -1.80 3.19
C HIS A 68 -9.92 -0.37 3.07
N ALA A 69 -8.60 -0.25 2.99
CA ALA A 69 -7.94 1.04 2.80
C ALA A 69 -8.05 1.55 1.36
N LEU A 70 -7.85 0.66 0.38
CA LEU A 70 -7.89 1.01 -1.04
C LEU A 70 -8.74 0.01 -1.83
N HIS A 71 -9.44 0.52 -2.83
CA HIS A 71 -10.26 -0.27 -3.77
C HIS A 71 -9.89 0.04 -5.22
N PRO A 72 -10.09 -0.92 -6.15
CA PRO A 72 -9.91 -0.69 -7.59
C PRO A 72 -10.67 0.53 -8.09
N ASP A 73 -10.12 1.18 -9.11
CA ASP A 73 -10.72 2.32 -9.80
C ASP A 73 -10.40 2.26 -11.30
N GLU A 74 -10.59 3.38 -12.00
CA GLU A 74 -10.31 3.50 -13.42
C GLU A 74 -8.83 3.36 -13.79
N MET A 75 -7.91 3.43 -12.82
CA MET A 75 -6.48 3.20 -13.04
C MET A 75 -6.12 1.72 -12.93
N GLY A 76 -6.98 0.88 -12.38
CA GLY A 76 -6.79 -0.56 -12.27
C GLY A 76 -6.95 -1.14 -10.87
N SER A 77 -6.38 -2.33 -10.67
CA SER A 77 -6.31 -3.00 -9.36
C SER A 77 -5.21 -2.41 -8.50
N MET A 78 -5.39 -2.51 -7.18
CA MET A 78 -4.44 -2.00 -6.19
C MET A 78 -3.37 -3.03 -5.89
N PHE A 79 -2.25 -3.01 -6.63
CA PHE A 79 -1.11 -3.90 -6.39
C PHE A 79 -0.26 -3.42 -5.22
N SER A 80 0.73 -4.23 -4.87
CA SER A 80 1.53 -4.07 -3.66
C SER A 80 2.32 -2.77 -3.58
N GLY A 81 2.79 -2.47 -2.37
CA GLY A 81 3.55 -1.27 -2.08
C GLY A 81 3.87 -1.11 -0.60
N SER A 82 4.02 0.13 -0.14
CA SER A 82 4.50 0.44 1.21
C SER A 82 3.76 1.60 1.86
N ALA A 83 3.99 1.79 3.16
CA ALA A 83 3.48 2.92 3.92
C ALA A 83 4.59 3.65 4.66
N VAL A 84 4.42 4.95 4.88
CA VAL A 84 5.25 5.78 5.75
C VAL A 84 4.39 6.75 6.55
N ILE A 85 4.92 7.27 7.65
CA ILE A 85 4.33 8.40 8.39
C ILE A 85 5.11 9.66 8.05
N ASP A 86 4.43 10.67 7.59
CA ASP A 86 5.00 11.98 7.26
C ASP A 86 5.05 12.89 8.49
N HIS A 87 6.04 12.65 9.35
CA HIS A 87 6.19 13.40 10.61
C HIS A 87 6.44 14.90 10.42
N HIS A 88 6.92 15.30 9.25
CA HIS A 88 7.33 16.68 8.97
C HIS A 88 6.39 17.41 8.01
N ASN A 89 5.29 16.76 7.60
CA ASN A 89 4.35 17.30 6.61
C ASN A 89 5.03 17.67 5.28
N ALA A 90 5.97 16.83 4.83
CA ALA A 90 6.68 17.04 3.57
C ALA A 90 5.72 16.99 2.37
N ALA A 91 4.74 16.09 2.42
CA ALA A 91 3.72 15.96 1.39
C ALA A 91 2.63 17.04 1.44
N GLY A 92 2.53 17.80 2.54
CA GLY A 92 1.56 18.88 2.67
C GLY A 92 0.14 18.44 2.99
N PHE A 93 -0.11 17.17 3.36
CA PHE A 93 -1.45 16.68 3.73
C PHE A 93 -1.77 16.91 5.21
N GLY A 94 -0.79 17.16 6.04
CA GLY A 94 -0.88 17.34 7.48
C GLY A 94 0.27 16.63 8.20
N LYS A 95 0.62 17.13 9.38
CA LYS A 95 1.63 16.48 10.22
C LYS A 95 1.16 15.08 10.61
N ASP A 96 2.08 14.12 10.59
CA ASP A 96 1.84 12.72 10.93
C ASP A 96 0.81 12.02 10.00
N ALA A 97 0.58 12.55 8.80
CA ALA A 97 -0.23 11.86 7.80
C ALA A 97 0.37 10.49 7.46
N MET A 98 -0.48 9.47 7.39
CA MET A 98 -0.08 8.14 6.92
C MET A 98 -0.21 8.08 5.41
N LEU A 99 0.88 7.79 4.71
CA LEU A 99 0.95 7.76 3.25
C LEU A 99 1.10 6.33 2.76
N LEU A 100 0.27 5.94 1.81
CA LEU A 100 0.31 4.63 1.15
C LEU A 100 0.79 4.81 -0.29
N PHE A 101 1.90 4.16 -0.62
CA PHE A 101 2.43 4.10 -1.98
C PHE A 101 2.08 2.74 -2.57
N TYR A 102 1.41 2.73 -3.72
CA TYR A 102 0.92 1.50 -4.33
C TYR A 102 1.04 1.54 -5.86
N THR A 103 1.03 0.37 -6.47
CA THR A 103 0.96 0.26 -7.92
C THR A 103 -0.50 0.16 -8.35
N ALA A 104 -0.92 1.04 -9.26
CA ALA A 104 -2.17 0.86 -10.01
C ALA A 104 -1.89 -0.05 -11.20
N ALA A 105 -2.41 -1.29 -11.15
CA ALA A 105 -2.19 -2.32 -12.17
C ALA A 105 -3.17 -2.13 -13.33
N GLY A 106 -2.80 -1.30 -14.26
CA GLY A 106 -3.64 -0.86 -15.36
C GLY A 106 -4.03 -1.96 -16.36
N SER A 107 -3.37 -3.12 -16.33
CA SER A 107 -3.81 -4.30 -17.10
C SER A 107 -5.21 -4.78 -16.71
N HIS A 108 -5.69 -4.41 -15.52
CA HIS A 108 -7.03 -4.71 -15.03
C HIS A 108 -8.01 -3.53 -15.19
N ALA A 109 -7.58 -2.46 -15.83
CA ALA A 109 -8.43 -1.32 -16.17
C ALA A 109 -9.16 -1.51 -17.52
N THR A 110 -10.21 -0.73 -17.72
CA THR A 110 -10.90 -0.67 -19.02
C THR A 110 -11.02 0.80 -19.46
N PRO A 111 -10.33 1.24 -20.50
CA PRO A 111 -9.36 0.48 -21.33
C PRO A 111 -8.11 0.10 -20.57
N VAL A 112 -7.40 -0.94 -21.02
CA VAL A 112 -6.10 -1.34 -20.45
C VAL A 112 -5.12 -0.17 -20.47
N ARG A 113 -4.36 -0.02 -19.38
CA ARG A 113 -3.36 1.03 -19.15
C ARG A 113 -2.03 0.44 -18.68
N PRO A 114 -0.92 1.16 -18.77
CA PRO A 114 0.34 0.74 -18.14
C PRO A 114 0.25 0.76 -16.61
N PHE A 115 1.20 0.09 -15.96
CA PHE A 115 1.37 0.14 -14.51
C PHE A 115 2.04 1.44 -14.09
N VAL A 116 1.46 2.12 -13.12
CA VAL A 116 1.96 3.40 -12.59
C VAL A 116 1.96 3.39 -11.06
N GLN A 117 2.76 4.26 -10.44
CA GLN A 117 2.80 4.33 -8.99
C GLN A 117 1.94 5.48 -8.49
N CYS A 118 1.18 5.20 -7.47
CA CYS A 118 0.16 6.09 -6.92
C CYS A 118 0.34 6.30 -5.41
N LEU A 119 -0.29 7.34 -4.92
CA LEU A 119 -0.30 7.76 -3.53
C LEU A 119 -1.73 7.84 -3.00
N ALA A 120 -1.94 7.37 -1.78
CA ALA A 120 -3.11 7.69 -0.97
C ALA A 120 -2.65 8.12 0.42
N PHE A 121 -3.51 8.85 1.14
CA PHE A 121 -3.15 9.36 2.46
C PHE A 121 -4.32 9.31 3.44
N SER A 122 -3.98 9.27 4.72
CA SER A 122 -4.90 9.40 5.85
C SER A 122 -4.41 10.50 6.78
N VAL A 123 -5.33 11.30 7.29
CA VAL A 123 -5.08 12.34 8.30
C VAL A 123 -5.87 12.10 9.60
N ASP A 124 -6.49 10.93 9.71
CA ASP A 124 -7.34 10.53 10.84
C ASP A 124 -6.81 9.29 11.58
N GLY A 125 -5.48 9.07 11.52
CA GLY A 125 -4.82 7.92 12.14
C GLY A 125 -5.09 6.59 11.45
N GLY A 126 -5.30 6.60 10.13
CA GLY A 126 -5.50 5.39 9.34
C GLY A 126 -6.93 4.85 9.40
N GLN A 127 -7.92 5.65 9.79
CA GLN A 127 -9.32 5.23 9.78
C GLN A 127 -9.90 5.27 8.36
N THR A 128 -9.57 6.34 7.60
CA THR A 128 -9.97 6.49 6.20
C THR A 128 -8.78 6.89 5.34
N PHE A 129 -8.84 6.54 4.04
CA PHE A 129 -7.80 6.88 3.08
C PHE A 129 -8.39 7.57 1.86
N THR A 130 -7.73 8.64 1.43
CA THR A 130 -8.06 9.38 0.23
C THR A 130 -6.96 9.19 -0.81
N LYS A 131 -7.31 8.77 -2.01
CA LYS A 131 -6.36 8.72 -3.14
C LYS A 131 -5.98 10.14 -3.54
N TYR A 132 -4.68 10.36 -3.80
CA TYR A 132 -4.18 11.65 -4.21
C TYR A 132 -4.76 12.05 -5.57
N GLU A 133 -5.30 13.25 -5.68
CA GLU A 133 -6.03 13.71 -6.87
C GLU A 133 -5.14 13.88 -8.13
N HIS A 134 -3.82 14.04 -7.91
CA HIS A 134 -2.85 14.17 -9.01
C HIS A 134 -2.06 12.87 -9.24
N ASN A 135 -2.63 11.70 -8.91
CA ASN A 135 -2.05 10.42 -9.32
C ASN A 135 -2.02 10.29 -10.86
N PRO A 136 -1.01 9.61 -11.46
CA PRO A 136 0.09 8.94 -10.77
C PRO A 136 1.19 9.90 -10.28
N ILE A 137 1.92 9.51 -9.22
CA ILE A 137 3.12 10.21 -8.74
C ILE A 137 4.40 9.73 -9.43
N VAL A 138 4.37 8.56 -10.04
CA VAL A 138 5.41 8.06 -10.97
C VAL A 138 4.71 7.40 -12.13
N ASP A 139 4.94 7.95 -13.31
CA ASP A 139 4.43 7.40 -14.57
C ASP A 139 5.08 6.05 -14.90
N TRP A 140 4.53 5.38 -15.92
CA TRP A 140 5.09 4.15 -16.42
C TRP A 140 6.55 4.31 -16.84
N MET A 141 7.41 3.44 -16.33
CA MET A 141 8.83 3.45 -16.63
C MET A 141 9.23 2.31 -17.57
N GLN A 142 8.83 1.09 -17.25
CA GLN A 142 9.17 -0.10 -18.03
C GLN A 142 8.27 -1.28 -17.62
N ALA A 143 7.91 -2.11 -18.59
CA ALA A 143 7.20 -3.38 -18.38
C ALA A 143 6.07 -3.27 -17.32
N ASP A 144 5.98 -4.24 -16.42
CA ASP A 144 5.03 -4.24 -15.31
C ASP A 144 5.70 -3.72 -14.01
N ASN A 145 6.29 -2.52 -14.08
CA ASN A 145 6.96 -1.87 -12.95
C ASN A 145 6.02 -1.75 -11.75
N ARG A 146 6.47 -2.19 -10.56
CA ARG A 146 5.58 -2.34 -9.40
C ARG A 146 6.31 -2.39 -8.06
N ASP A 147 5.54 -2.49 -6.98
CA ASP A 147 5.97 -2.74 -5.61
C ASP A 147 6.85 -1.62 -5.04
N PRO A 148 6.40 -0.35 -5.03
CA PRO A 148 7.18 0.78 -4.55
C PRO A 148 7.44 0.65 -3.05
N LYS A 149 8.73 0.60 -2.67
CA LYS A 149 9.17 0.65 -1.28
C LYS A 149 9.75 2.02 -0.99
N VAL A 150 9.09 2.80 -0.15
CA VAL A 150 9.51 4.15 0.24
C VAL A 150 10.11 4.13 1.64
N VAL A 151 11.25 4.79 1.80
CA VAL A 151 11.94 4.99 3.09
C VAL A 151 12.57 6.38 3.16
N TRP A 152 12.75 6.90 4.38
CA TRP A 152 13.57 8.09 4.61
C TRP A 152 15.05 7.72 4.63
N ASP A 153 15.85 8.35 3.80
CA ASP A 153 17.30 8.24 3.84
C ASP A 153 17.91 9.42 4.61
N ALA A 154 18.40 9.14 5.80
CA ALA A 154 18.98 10.15 6.66
C ALA A 154 20.31 10.72 6.13
N ALA A 155 21.02 9.98 5.29
CA ALA A 155 22.30 10.43 4.73
C ALA A 155 22.09 11.51 3.66
N SER A 156 21.17 11.29 2.74
CA SER A 156 20.85 12.26 1.68
C SER A 156 19.78 13.30 2.10
N GLN A 157 19.13 13.11 3.26
CA GLN A 157 17.99 13.93 3.70
C GLN A 157 16.86 13.95 2.67
N LYS A 158 16.56 12.79 2.08
CA LYS A 158 15.51 12.60 1.08
C LYS A 158 14.70 11.34 1.36
N TRP A 159 13.52 11.31 0.83
CA TRP A 159 12.77 10.08 0.64
C TRP A 159 13.32 9.33 -0.56
N VAL A 160 13.46 8.02 -0.42
CA VAL A 160 13.94 7.13 -1.49
C VAL A 160 12.88 6.07 -1.76
N MET A 161 12.54 5.89 -3.03
CA MET A 161 11.67 4.82 -3.49
C MET A 161 12.51 3.80 -4.27
N ALA A 162 12.49 2.55 -3.84
CA ALA A 162 12.93 1.43 -4.65
C ALA A 162 11.73 0.87 -5.41
N LEU A 163 11.83 0.77 -6.73
CA LEU A 163 10.79 0.28 -7.61
C LEU A 163 11.32 -0.88 -8.44
N TYR A 164 10.62 -2.03 -8.41
CA TYR A 164 10.92 -3.15 -9.29
C TYR A 164 10.52 -2.80 -10.73
N LEU A 165 11.40 -3.09 -11.68
CA LEU A 165 11.16 -2.85 -13.11
C LEU A 165 10.82 -4.16 -13.85
N GLU A 166 11.78 -5.03 -14.04
CA GLU A 166 11.69 -6.35 -14.65
C GLU A 166 13.08 -7.00 -14.68
N ASP A 167 13.17 -8.30 -14.88
CA ASP A 167 14.44 -9.04 -15.07
C ASP A 167 15.44 -8.77 -13.93
N GLU A 168 14.97 -8.85 -12.67
CA GLU A 168 15.77 -8.62 -11.46
C GLU A 168 16.35 -7.19 -11.36
N ARG A 169 15.81 -6.23 -12.13
CA ARG A 169 16.22 -4.82 -12.10
C ARG A 169 15.32 -3.99 -11.21
N PHE A 170 15.94 -3.04 -10.54
CA PHE A 170 15.28 -2.03 -9.73
C PHE A 170 15.78 -0.65 -10.14
N CYS A 171 14.95 0.37 -9.96
CA CYS A 171 15.41 1.75 -9.95
C CYS A 171 15.27 2.34 -8.55
N LEU A 172 16.07 3.36 -8.27
CA LEU A 172 15.95 4.19 -7.07
C LEU A 172 15.54 5.59 -7.51
N LEU A 173 14.45 6.07 -6.94
CA LEU A 173 13.97 7.42 -7.14
C LEU A 173 14.10 8.18 -5.82
N SER A 174 14.31 9.49 -5.90
CA SER A 174 14.39 10.35 -4.72
C SER A 174 13.36 11.48 -4.77
N SER A 175 12.88 11.87 -3.58
CA SER A 175 11.89 12.94 -3.42
C SER A 175 12.17 13.75 -2.16
N SER A 176 11.84 15.03 -2.19
CA SER A 176 11.82 15.91 -1.01
C SER A 176 10.40 16.07 -0.43
N ASP A 177 9.38 15.78 -1.20
CA ASP A 177 7.97 16.07 -0.89
C ASP A 177 7.02 14.88 -1.02
N LEU A 178 7.56 13.66 -1.29
CA LEU A 178 6.79 12.41 -1.44
C LEU A 178 5.80 12.39 -2.63
N LYS A 179 5.75 13.43 -3.43
CA LYS A 179 4.87 13.58 -4.60
C LYS A 179 5.64 13.64 -5.91
N GLU A 180 6.72 14.43 -5.93
CA GLU A 180 7.59 14.57 -7.10
C GLU A 180 8.82 13.66 -6.94
N TRP A 181 9.06 12.78 -7.89
CA TRP A 181 10.12 11.77 -7.84
C TRP A 181 11.08 11.92 -9.01
N SER A 182 12.37 11.81 -8.75
CA SER A 182 13.45 11.88 -9.74
C SER A 182 14.53 10.82 -9.51
N HIS A 183 15.23 10.44 -10.58
CA HIS A 183 16.39 9.55 -10.52
C HIS A 183 17.57 10.19 -9.78
#